data_0453dc53fc78bf5844a1b6b575f74476
#
_entry.id   0453dc53fc78bf5844a1b6b575f74476
#
_cell.length_a   1.000
_cell.length_b   1.000
_cell.length_c   1.000
_cell.angle_alpha   90.00
_cell.angle_beta   90.00
_cell.angle_gamma   90.00
#
_symmetry.space_group_name_H-M   'P 1'
#
loop_
_entity.id
_entity.type
_entity.pdbx_description
1 polymer ?
#
loop_
_entity_poly.entity_id
_entity_poly.type
_entity_poly.pdbx_seq_one_letter_code
_entity_poly.pdbx_strand_id
1 'polypeptide(L)'
;MEKTVRAELLADPSIILNDQELMDSLLAATDIKLGTNVVDLRHVAMNRLSDKLGELEGTHQSVVAAAYQNLLGTKQIHQAVIQLLGKKSLEDFVMSLKSELLKTLSVDCIFILLEKPDGSVDSLIPTNYRPSIQTVMPGFVNTYITQGGLTELSKVKLRKATSVTNQLFENASIKIESEACVQLNLDENQIIGMITFGSSDANFFEPGQGTDLLKFFASACEKMLERWIT
;
A
#
# COMPACT_ATOMS: atom_id res chain seq x y z
N MET A 1 25.33 40.61 -34.01
CA MET A 1 25.91 39.83 -32.90
C MET A 1 27.11 40.61 -32.38
N GLU A 2 27.04 41.14 -31.17
CA GLU A 2 28.11 41.93 -30.58
C GLU A 2 29.40 41.12 -30.51
N LYS A 3 30.54 41.77 -30.84
CA LYS A 3 31.86 41.12 -30.87
C LYS A 3 32.22 40.45 -29.53
N THR A 4 31.69 40.96 -28.43
CA THR A 4 31.86 40.45 -27.06
C THR A 4 31.22 39.07 -26.87
N VAL A 5 29.94 38.87 -27.25
CA VAL A 5 29.22 37.62 -27.09
C VAL A 5 29.87 36.49 -27.91
N ARG A 6 30.36 36.80 -29.11
CA ARG A 6 31.09 35.81 -29.93
C ARG A 6 32.44 35.42 -29.28
N ALA A 7 33.13 36.34 -28.66
CA ALA A 7 34.40 36.04 -28.00
C ALA A 7 34.21 35.19 -26.75
N GLU A 8 33.14 35.41 -25.98
CA GLU A 8 32.79 34.63 -24.82
C GLU A 8 32.39 33.19 -25.18
N LEU A 9 31.56 33.01 -26.23
CA LEU A 9 31.16 31.69 -26.72
C LEU A 9 32.32 30.91 -27.33
N LEU A 10 33.32 31.58 -27.88
CA LEU A 10 34.52 30.91 -28.38
C LEU A 10 35.50 30.55 -27.25
N ALA A 11 35.50 31.32 -26.17
CA ALA A 11 36.34 31.05 -25.01
C ALA A 11 35.79 29.90 -24.15
N ASP A 12 34.47 29.81 -24.03
CA ASP A 12 33.81 28.70 -23.29
C ASP A 12 32.58 28.16 -24.06
N PRO A 13 32.78 27.15 -24.94
CA PRO A 13 31.69 26.49 -25.67
C PRO A 13 30.70 25.74 -24.79
N SER A 14 31.05 25.47 -23.53
CA SER A 14 30.19 24.73 -22.60
C SER A 14 28.92 25.48 -22.24
N ILE A 15 28.93 26.82 -22.36
CA ILE A 15 27.76 27.68 -22.18
C ILE A 15 26.61 27.26 -23.12
N ILE A 16 26.92 26.97 -24.38
CA ILE A 16 25.92 26.50 -25.37
C ILE A 16 25.56 25.03 -25.12
N LEU A 17 26.53 24.16 -24.81
CA LEU A 17 26.33 22.73 -24.65
C LEU A 17 25.50 22.39 -23.41
N ASN A 18 25.50 23.23 -22.39
CA ASN A 18 24.73 23.03 -21.17
C ASN A 18 23.35 23.72 -21.20
N ASP A 19 23.06 24.53 -22.22
CA ASP A 19 21.77 25.16 -22.42
C ASP A 19 20.96 24.43 -23.49
N GLN A 20 19.99 23.65 -23.03
CA GLN A 20 19.17 22.80 -23.87
C GLN A 20 18.31 23.58 -24.85
N GLU A 21 17.76 24.76 -24.44
CA GLU A 21 16.95 25.60 -25.33
C GLU A 21 17.79 26.22 -26.47
N LEU A 22 19.01 26.66 -26.17
CA LEU A 22 19.93 27.14 -27.18
C LEU A 22 20.36 26.03 -28.14
N MET A 23 20.65 24.85 -27.64
CA MET A 23 20.99 23.68 -28.45
C MET A 23 19.84 23.27 -29.39
N ASP A 24 18.63 23.20 -28.89
CA ASP A 24 17.44 22.85 -29.68
C ASP A 24 17.17 23.90 -30.77
N SER A 25 17.34 25.18 -30.45
CA SER A 25 17.20 26.27 -31.43
C SER A 25 18.27 26.23 -32.52
N LEU A 26 19.50 25.87 -32.18
CA LEU A 26 20.61 25.73 -33.13
C LEU A 26 20.40 24.52 -34.03
N LEU A 27 19.93 23.40 -33.50
CA LEU A 27 19.61 22.17 -34.25
C LEU A 27 18.46 22.45 -35.23
N ALA A 28 17.38 23.08 -34.77
CA ALA A 28 16.25 23.46 -35.62
C ALA A 28 16.66 24.41 -36.77
N ALA A 29 17.56 25.37 -36.50
CA ALA A 29 18.10 26.25 -37.51
C ALA A 29 19.01 25.54 -38.54
N THR A 30 19.63 24.45 -38.17
CA THR A 30 20.48 23.63 -39.05
C THR A 30 19.61 22.74 -39.95
N ASP A 31 18.53 22.17 -39.47
CA ASP A 31 17.57 21.36 -40.22
C ASP A 31 16.90 22.14 -41.38
N ILE A 32 16.63 23.43 -41.15
CA ILE A 32 16.09 24.33 -42.20
C ILE A 32 17.08 24.50 -43.39
N LYS A 33 18.38 24.36 -43.13
CA LYS A 33 19.43 24.56 -44.16
C LYS A 33 19.78 23.29 -44.95
N LEU A 34 19.50 22.10 -44.41
CA LEU A 34 19.91 20.82 -45.00
C LEU A 34 18.91 20.20 -45.97
N GLY A 35 17.78 20.84 -46.24
CA GLY A 35 16.75 20.33 -47.19
C GLY A 35 16.01 19.07 -46.69
N THR A 36 14.76 18.94 -47.10
CA THR A 36 13.76 17.99 -46.59
C THR A 36 14.08 16.50 -46.72
N ASN A 37 15.26 16.10 -47.12
CA ASN A 37 15.58 14.68 -47.43
C ASN A 37 16.80 14.11 -46.69
N VAL A 38 17.39 14.82 -45.75
CA VAL A 38 18.51 14.34 -44.94
C VAL A 38 18.02 14.20 -43.48
N VAL A 39 17.75 12.97 -43.10
CA VAL A 39 17.47 12.65 -41.69
C VAL A 39 18.80 12.72 -40.92
N ASP A 40 18.95 13.70 -40.04
CA ASP A 40 20.10 13.74 -39.14
C ASP A 40 19.98 12.62 -38.09
N LEU A 41 20.70 11.53 -38.37
CA LEU A 41 20.72 10.36 -37.47
C LEU A 41 21.27 10.70 -36.08
N ARG A 42 22.06 11.78 -35.94
CA ARG A 42 22.56 12.22 -34.64
C ARG A 42 21.44 12.81 -33.81
N HIS A 43 20.56 13.64 -34.39
CA HIS A 43 19.40 14.19 -33.72
C HIS A 43 18.44 13.09 -33.25
N VAL A 44 18.17 12.10 -34.12
CA VAL A 44 17.34 10.96 -33.75
C VAL A 44 17.98 10.13 -32.64
N ALA A 45 19.29 9.92 -32.66
CA ALA A 45 20.00 9.21 -31.60
C ALA A 45 19.99 9.96 -30.27
N MET A 46 20.19 11.30 -30.32
CA MET A 46 20.14 12.16 -29.12
C MET A 46 18.75 12.17 -28.49
N ASN A 47 17.69 12.32 -29.28
CA ASN A 47 16.31 12.26 -28.76
C ASN A 47 16.01 10.91 -28.12
N ARG A 48 16.38 9.79 -28.75
CA ARG A 48 16.21 8.46 -28.15
C ARG A 48 17.00 8.29 -26.85
N LEU A 49 18.18 8.88 -26.76
CA LEU A 49 18.98 8.83 -25.53
C LEU A 49 18.34 9.67 -24.43
N SER A 50 17.85 10.86 -24.78
CA SER A 50 17.13 11.74 -23.86
C SER A 50 15.85 11.08 -23.34
N ASP A 51 15.07 10.45 -24.22
CA ASP A 51 13.86 9.71 -23.84
C ASP A 51 14.20 8.56 -22.88
N LYS A 52 15.26 7.79 -23.17
CA LYS A 52 15.72 6.72 -22.28
C LYS A 52 16.23 7.22 -20.94
N LEU A 53 16.91 8.37 -20.90
CA LEU A 53 17.32 8.99 -19.65
C LEU A 53 16.10 9.40 -18.82
N GLY A 54 15.10 10.03 -19.43
CA GLY A 54 13.85 10.41 -18.76
C GLY A 54 13.09 9.19 -18.22
N GLU A 55 13.01 8.10 -19.00
CA GLU A 55 12.40 6.85 -18.54
C GLU A 55 13.18 6.23 -17.35
N LEU A 56 14.50 6.24 -17.43
CA LEU A 56 15.37 5.72 -16.36
C LEU A 56 15.24 6.55 -15.08
N GLU A 57 15.24 7.88 -15.20
CA GLU A 57 15.04 8.79 -14.05
C GLU A 57 13.66 8.59 -13.41
N GLY A 58 12.60 8.48 -14.21
CA GLY A 58 11.25 8.19 -13.72
C GLY A 58 11.18 6.84 -13.00
N THR A 59 11.81 5.80 -13.57
CA THR A 59 11.90 4.48 -12.94
C THR A 59 12.67 4.53 -11.63
N HIS A 60 13.82 5.23 -11.61
CA HIS A 60 14.62 5.39 -10.40
C HIS A 60 13.85 6.09 -9.30
N GLN A 61 13.15 7.19 -9.62
CA GLN A 61 12.32 7.92 -8.64
C GLN A 61 11.20 7.04 -8.07
N SER A 62 10.52 6.25 -8.91
CA SER A 62 9.46 5.34 -8.45
C SER A 62 10.00 4.21 -7.56
N VAL A 63 11.16 3.64 -7.87
CA VAL A 63 11.82 2.62 -7.03
C VAL A 63 12.22 3.20 -5.66
N VAL A 64 12.80 4.40 -5.63
CA VAL A 64 13.16 5.07 -4.38
C VAL A 64 11.92 5.37 -3.54
N ALA A 65 10.85 5.87 -4.15
CA ALA A 65 9.59 6.13 -3.47
C ALA A 65 8.98 4.84 -2.88
N ALA A 66 8.95 3.75 -3.65
CA ALA A 66 8.47 2.45 -3.17
C ALA A 66 9.33 1.90 -2.01
N ALA A 67 10.66 2.03 -2.09
CA ALA A 67 11.56 1.61 -1.01
C ALA A 67 11.32 2.42 0.27
N TYR A 68 11.10 3.72 0.16
CA TYR A 68 10.78 4.58 1.29
C TYR A 68 9.43 4.23 1.92
N GLN A 69 8.40 3.98 1.12
CA GLN A 69 7.08 3.53 1.60
C GLN A 69 7.17 2.18 2.33
N ASN A 70 7.95 1.23 1.81
CA ASN A 70 8.19 -0.04 2.47
C ASN A 70 8.90 0.13 3.84
N LEU A 71 9.85 1.05 3.94
CA LEU A 71 10.54 1.36 5.19
C LEU A 71 9.56 1.96 6.22
N LEU A 72 8.70 2.88 5.81
CA LEU A 72 7.68 3.47 6.67
C LEU A 72 6.68 2.40 7.15
N GLY A 73 6.18 1.57 6.25
CA GLY A 73 5.28 0.47 6.57
C GLY A 73 5.91 -0.53 7.56
N THR A 74 7.18 -0.88 7.36
CA THR A 74 7.93 -1.73 8.29
C THR A 74 8.01 -1.12 9.69
N LYS A 75 8.32 0.18 9.79
CA LYS A 75 8.38 0.90 11.07
C LYS A 75 7.01 0.93 11.77
N GLN A 76 5.95 1.19 11.01
CA GLN A 76 4.57 1.21 11.53
C GLN A 76 4.16 -0.15 12.08
N ILE A 77 4.41 -1.23 11.34
CA ILE A 77 4.08 -2.60 11.77
C ILE A 77 4.90 -3.01 13.00
N HIS A 78 6.20 -2.73 13.04
CA HIS A 78 7.02 -3.01 14.22
C HIS A 78 6.49 -2.28 15.45
N GLN A 79 6.14 -1.00 15.32
CA GLN A 79 5.57 -0.22 16.41
C GLN A 79 4.21 -0.77 16.86
N ALA A 80 3.34 -1.14 15.93
CA ALA A 80 2.05 -1.74 16.21
C ALA A 80 2.19 -3.08 16.95
N VAL A 81 3.13 -3.95 16.54
CA VAL A 81 3.41 -5.22 17.23
C VAL A 81 3.93 -4.99 18.65
N ILE A 82 4.82 -4.02 18.86
CA ILE A 82 5.30 -3.67 20.20
C ILE A 82 4.14 -3.19 21.09
N GLN A 83 3.24 -2.36 20.55
CA GLN A 83 2.05 -1.92 21.25
C GLN A 83 1.12 -3.10 21.62
N LEU A 84 0.94 -4.05 20.70
CA LEU A 84 0.17 -5.28 20.94
C LEU A 84 0.75 -6.10 22.10
N LEU A 85 2.05 -6.38 22.03
CA LEU A 85 2.75 -7.20 23.03
C LEU A 85 2.72 -6.56 24.44
N GLY A 86 2.57 -5.26 24.52
CA GLY A 86 2.41 -4.51 25.77
C GLY A 86 1.04 -4.68 26.45
N LYS A 87 0.01 -5.24 25.76
CA LYS A 87 -1.34 -5.38 26.33
C LYS A 87 -1.40 -6.56 27.29
N LYS A 88 -2.05 -6.33 28.43
CA LYS A 88 -2.14 -7.31 29.51
C LYS A 88 -3.46 -8.06 29.57
N SER A 89 -4.49 -7.54 28.92
CA SER A 89 -5.84 -8.10 28.89
C SER A 89 -6.46 -8.00 27.50
N LEU A 90 -7.49 -8.82 27.25
CA LEU A 90 -8.30 -8.72 26.02
C LEU A 90 -8.97 -7.34 25.92
N GLU A 91 -9.37 -6.74 27.03
CA GLU A 91 -9.96 -5.40 27.07
C GLU A 91 -8.96 -4.34 26.58
N ASP A 92 -7.73 -4.33 27.11
CA ASP A 92 -6.67 -3.42 26.68
C ASP A 92 -6.37 -3.59 25.17
N PHE A 93 -6.37 -4.82 24.69
CA PHE A 93 -6.17 -5.13 23.28
C PHE A 93 -7.30 -4.54 22.42
N VAL A 94 -8.58 -4.80 22.78
CA VAL A 94 -9.74 -4.27 22.05
C VAL A 94 -9.77 -2.73 22.06
N MET A 95 -9.43 -2.11 23.18
CA MET A 95 -9.32 -0.65 23.25
C MET A 95 -8.21 -0.10 22.35
N SER A 96 -7.11 -0.83 22.22
CA SER A 96 -6.04 -0.42 21.32
C SER A 96 -6.40 -0.52 19.83
N LEU A 97 -7.25 -1.47 19.44
CA LEU A 97 -7.79 -1.57 18.07
C LEU A 97 -8.61 -0.33 17.69
N LYS A 98 -9.24 0.34 18.68
CA LYS A 98 -10.08 1.53 18.46
C LYS A 98 -9.30 2.85 18.54
N SER A 99 -8.05 2.84 18.97
CA SER A 99 -7.33 4.07 19.30
C SER A 99 -5.88 4.11 18.81
N GLU A 100 -4.98 3.45 19.51
CA GLU A 100 -3.54 3.55 19.25
C GLU A 100 -3.14 2.91 17.92
N LEU A 101 -3.68 1.71 17.65
CA LEU A 101 -3.36 0.94 16.45
C LEU A 101 -3.88 1.60 15.18
N LEU A 102 -5.06 2.24 15.23
CA LEU A 102 -5.57 3.01 14.09
C LEU A 102 -4.58 4.10 13.66
N LYS A 103 -4.06 4.85 14.65
CA LYS A 103 -3.10 5.93 14.39
C LYS A 103 -1.75 5.39 13.91
N THR A 104 -1.26 4.31 14.53
CA THR A 104 0.04 3.73 14.19
C THR A 104 0.04 3.13 12.79
N LEU A 105 -1.04 2.46 12.41
CA LEU A 105 -1.20 1.83 11.09
C LEU A 105 -1.78 2.78 10.04
N SER A 106 -2.17 4.00 10.45
CA SER A 106 -2.78 5.00 9.56
C SER A 106 -4.02 4.48 8.83
N VAL A 107 -4.87 3.72 9.53
CA VAL A 107 -6.14 3.19 9.02
C VAL A 107 -7.31 3.77 9.78
N ASP A 108 -8.50 3.78 9.18
CA ASP A 108 -9.69 4.38 9.75
C ASP A 108 -10.43 3.44 10.69
N CYS A 109 -10.35 2.13 10.43
CA CYS A 109 -10.97 1.13 11.29
C CYS A 109 -10.25 -0.22 11.23
N ILE A 110 -10.36 -0.99 12.33
CA ILE A 110 -9.86 -2.36 12.46
C ILE A 110 -10.94 -3.20 13.11
N PHE A 111 -11.32 -4.32 12.47
CA PHE A 111 -12.23 -5.30 13.03
C PHE A 111 -11.62 -6.69 13.01
N ILE A 112 -12.00 -7.49 14.00
CA ILE A 112 -11.66 -8.90 14.05
C ILE A 112 -12.97 -9.69 14.00
N LEU A 113 -13.06 -10.62 13.06
CA LEU A 113 -14.15 -11.55 12.94
C LEU A 113 -13.66 -12.94 13.36
N LEU A 114 -14.44 -13.63 14.14
CA LEU A 114 -14.11 -14.98 14.61
C LEU A 114 -15.27 -15.93 14.29
N GLU A 115 -14.93 -17.12 13.79
CA GLU A 115 -15.87 -18.21 13.55
C GLU A 115 -15.34 -19.50 14.13
N LYS A 116 -16.24 -20.36 14.59
CA LYS A 116 -15.94 -21.70 15.06
C LYS A 116 -16.92 -22.68 14.41
N PRO A 117 -16.47 -23.88 14.03
CA PRO A 117 -17.32 -24.85 13.33
C PRO A 117 -18.63 -25.20 14.05
N ASP A 118 -18.64 -25.17 15.37
CA ASP A 118 -19.80 -25.43 16.21
C ASP A 118 -20.67 -24.20 16.56
N GLY A 119 -20.28 -23.02 16.06
CA GLY A 119 -21.00 -21.77 16.35
C GLY A 119 -20.87 -21.26 17.78
N SER A 120 -20.05 -21.86 18.64
CA SER A 120 -19.98 -21.58 20.09
C SER A 120 -19.13 -20.36 20.47
N VAL A 121 -18.62 -19.58 19.49
CA VAL A 121 -17.73 -18.44 19.77
C VAL A 121 -18.42 -17.32 20.56
N ASP A 122 -19.74 -17.17 20.44
CA ASP A 122 -20.49 -16.12 21.14
C ASP A 122 -20.34 -16.17 22.65
N SER A 123 -20.11 -17.34 23.23
CA SER A 123 -19.88 -17.51 24.67
C SER A 123 -18.48 -17.09 25.13
N LEU A 124 -17.52 -17.01 24.21
CA LEU A 124 -16.11 -16.71 24.49
C LEU A 124 -15.81 -15.20 24.47
N ILE A 125 -16.66 -14.42 23.79
CA ILE A 125 -16.40 -12.97 23.58
C ILE A 125 -17.52 -12.16 24.21
N PRO A 126 -17.23 -11.40 25.27
CA PRO A 126 -18.17 -10.48 25.89
C PRO A 126 -18.74 -9.47 24.89
N THR A 127 -20.03 -9.17 25.00
CA THR A 127 -20.75 -8.25 24.10
C THR A 127 -20.23 -6.82 24.13
N ASN A 128 -19.57 -6.40 25.22
CA ASN A 128 -18.95 -5.07 25.33
C ASN A 128 -17.74 -4.86 24.41
N TYR A 129 -17.18 -5.93 23.81
CA TYR A 129 -16.07 -5.83 22.84
C TYR A 129 -16.54 -5.58 21.40
N ARG A 130 -17.85 -5.65 21.15
CA ARG A 130 -18.43 -5.22 19.87
C ARG A 130 -18.33 -3.70 19.70
N PRO A 131 -18.15 -3.17 18.47
CA PRO A 131 -18.05 -3.93 17.20
C PRO A 131 -16.64 -4.42 16.87
N SER A 132 -15.59 -4.17 17.64
CA SER A 132 -14.20 -4.46 17.25
C SER A 132 -13.89 -5.95 17.10
N ILE A 133 -14.52 -6.80 17.94
CA ILE A 133 -14.49 -8.25 17.75
C ILE A 133 -15.93 -8.73 17.57
N GLN A 134 -16.19 -9.42 16.49
CA GLN A 134 -17.52 -9.95 16.15
C GLN A 134 -17.42 -11.45 15.89
N THR A 135 -18.47 -12.14 16.25
CA THR A 135 -18.65 -13.56 15.93
C THR A 135 -19.47 -13.68 14.65
N VAL A 136 -19.08 -14.55 13.77
CA VAL A 136 -19.73 -14.77 12.48
C VAL A 136 -20.05 -16.26 12.29
N MET A 137 -20.96 -16.55 11.35
CA MET A 137 -21.33 -17.93 11.04
C MET A 137 -20.17 -18.71 10.42
N PRO A 138 -20.07 -20.01 10.66
CA PRO A 138 -19.06 -20.86 10.04
C PRO A 138 -19.03 -20.72 8.52
N GLY A 139 -17.83 -20.60 7.95
CA GLY A 139 -17.60 -20.38 6.53
C GLY A 139 -17.68 -18.92 6.03
N PHE A 140 -18.08 -17.99 6.90
CA PHE A 140 -18.18 -16.57 6.53
C PHE A 140 -16.82 -15.99 6.15
N VAL A 141 -15.78 -16.23 6.95
CA VAL A 141 -14.43 -15.70 6.73
C VAL A 141 -13.91 -16.08 5.35
N ASN A 142 -14.05 -17.39 5.03
CA ASN A 142 -13.61 -17.88 3.74
C ASN A 142 -14.40 -17.26 2.57
N THR A 143 -15.72 -17.21 2.69
CA THR A 143 -16.61 -16.61 1.69
C THR A 143 -16.29 -15.13 1.50
N TYR A 144 -16.01 -14.41 2.58
CA TYR A 144 -15.68 -12.99 2.54
C TYR A 144 -14.35 -12.73 1.84
N ILE A 145 -13.29 -13.47 2.19
CA ILE A 145 -11.95 -13.30 1.60
C ILE A 145 -11.97 -13.66 0.10
N THR A 146 -12.64 -14.76 -0.28
CA THR A 146 -12.70 -15.25 -1.66
C THR A 146 -13.77 -14.57 -2.50
N GLN A 147 -14.68 -13.80 -1.89
CA GLN A 147 -15.90 -13.27 -2.52
C GLN A 147 -16.76 -14.36 -3.19
N GLY A 148 -16.77 -15.56 -2.62
CA GLY A 148 -17.47 -16.71 -3.18
C GLY A 148 -16.81 -17.33 -4.41
N GLY A 149 -15.61 -16.89 -4.79
CA GLY A 149 -14.85 -17.49 -5.90
C GLY A 149 -14.07 -18.74 -5.47
N LEU A 150 -13.75 -19.59 -6.44
CA LEU A 150 -12.93 -20.81 -6.26
C LEU A 150 -11.41 -20.51 -6.25
N THR A 151 -11.01 -19.28 -6.04
CA THR A 151 -9.60 -18.85 -6.06
C THR A 151 -8.87 -19.43 -4.84
N GLU A 152 -7.63 -19.84 -5.01
CA GLU A 152 -6.77 -20.30 -3.91
C GLU A 152 -6.83 -19.31 -2.73
N LEU A 153 -6.97 -19.89 -1.53
CA LEU A 153 -7.03 -19.17 -0.26
C LEU A 153 -5.72 -18.42 -0.01
N SER A 154 -5.63 -17.22 -0.58
CA SER A 154 -4.61 -16.30 -0.14
C SER A 154 -4.96 -15.84 1.27
N LYS A 155 -4.05 -16.06 2.25
CA LYS A 155 -4.25 -15.59 3.64
C LYS A 155 -4.45 -14.08 3.74
N VAL A 156 -4.10 -13.31 2.72
CA VAL A 156 -4.23 -11.86 2.69
C VAL A 156 -4.89 -11.42 1.38
N LYS A 157 -5.88 -10.56 1.49
CA LYS A 157 -6.55 -9.93 0.35
C LYS A 157 -6.58 -8.42 0.51
N LEU A 158 -6.04 -7.71 -0.48
CA LEU A 158 -6.13 -6.26 -0.60
C LEU A 158 -7.09 -5.95 -1.74
N ARG A 159 -8.03 -5.02 -1.52
CA ARG A 159 -9.03 -4.67 -2.53
C ARG A 159 -9.73 -3.34 -2.25
N LYS A 160 -10.36 -2.80 -3.26
CA LYS A 160 -11.33 -1.70 -3.10
C LYS A 160 -12.57 -2.21 -2.36
N ALA A 161 -13.18 -1.34 -1.58
CA ALA A 161 -14.38 -1.67 -0.83
C ALA A 161 -15.53 -2.11 -1.75
N THR A 162 -16.28 -3.09 -1.29
CA THR A 162 -17.46 -3.64 -1.97
C THR A 162 -18.73 -3.35 -1.16
N SER A 163 -19.90 -3.73 -1.70
CA SER A 163 -21.14 -3.63 -0.94
C SER A 163 -21.11 -4.45 0.36
N VAL A 164 -20.43 -5.61 0.34
CA VAL A 164 -20.27 -6.47 1.53
C VAL A 164 -19.32 -5.83 2.54
N THR A 165 -18.26 -5.17 2.07
CA THR A 165 -17.36 -4.35 2.91
C THR A 165 -18.15 -3.28 3.65
N ASN A 166 -19.01 -2.54 2.96
CA ASN A 166 -19.80 -1.47 3.55
C ASN A 166 -20.78 -2.00 4.63
N GLN A 167 -21.32 -3.21 4.47
CA GLN A 167 -22.14 -3.83 5.49
C GLN A 167 -21.31 -4.20 6.74
N LEU A 168 -20.11 -4.73 6.55
CA LEU A 168 -19.22 -5.06 7.66
C LEU A 168 -18.81 -3.82 8.45
N PHE A 169 -18.55 -2.73 7.73
CA PHE A 169 -18.12 -1.44 8.30
C PHE A 169 -19.28 -0.46 8.54
N GLU A 170 -20.53 -0.92 8.57
CA GLU A 170 -21.72 -0.06 8.76
C GLU A 170 -21.63 0.80 10.03
N ASN A 171 -20.98 0.28 11.08
CA ASN A 171 -20.74 0.99 12.34
C ASN A 171 -19.50 1.91 12.31
N ALA A 172 -18.76 1.97 11.22
CA ALA A 172 -17.67 2.92 11.05
C ALA A 172 -18.27 4.32 10.77
N SER A 173 -17.74 5.33 11.44
CA SER A 173 -18.20 6.73 11.25
C SER A 173 -17.79 7.31 9.90
N ILE A 174 -16.99 6.58 9.13
CA ILE A 174 -16.37 7.02 7.87
C ILE A 174 -16.65 5.96 6.81
N LYS A 175 -16.94 6.39 5.58
CA LYS A 175 -17.09 5.50 4.43
C LYS A 175 -15.75 4.87 4.07
N ILE A 176 -15.70 3.56 4.01
CA ILE A 176 -14.51 2.81 3.63
C ILE A 176 -14.47 2.63 2.10
N GLU A 177 -13.34 2.99 1.50
CA GLU A 177 -13.10 2.92 0.06
C GLU A 177 -12.11 1.81 -0.33
N SER A 178 -11.23 1.37 0.60
CA SER A 178 -10.35 0.22 0.42
C SER A 178 -10.20 -0.60 1.69
N GLU A 179 -9.92 -1.89 1.57
CA GLU A 179 -9.77 -2.81 2.68
C GLU A 179 -8.62 -3.80 2.49
N ALA A 180 -8.02 -4.20 3.62
CA ALA A 180 -7.13 -5.33 3.72
C ALA A 180 -7.72 -6.37 4.66
N CYS A 181 -7.85 -7.61 4.19
CA CYS A 181 -8.33 -8.74 4.98
C CYS A 181 -7.19 -9.73 5.16
N VAL A 182 -6.96 -10.18 6.39
CA VAL A 182 -5.96 -11.18 6.73
C VAL A 182 -6.61 -12.28 7.52
N GLN A 183 -6.54 -13.51 7.03
CA GLN A 183 -7.04 -14.69 7.74
C GLN A 183 -6.19 -14.93 8.99
N LEU A 184 -6.86 -15.26 10.10
CA LEU A 184 -6.29 -15.68 11.36
C LEU A 184 -6.63 -17.15 11.60
N ASN A 185 -5.68 -17.90 12.14
CA ASN A 185 -5.89 -19.29 12.55
C ASN A 185 -5.49 -19.43 14.02
N LEU A 186 -6.46 -19.61 14.89
CA LEU A 186 -6.25 -19.88 16.29
C LEU A 186 -6.32 -21.40 16.52
N ASP A 187 -5.19 -22.08 16.26
CA ASP A 187 -5.13 -23.53 16.15
C ASP A 187 -5.52 -24.27 17.43
N GLU A 188 -5.22 -23.70 18.61
CA GLU A 188 -5.52 -24.34 19.89
C GLU A 188 -7.02 -24.53 20.13
N ASN A 189 -7.87 -23.66 19.56
CA ASN A 189 -9.31 -23.67 19.76
C ASN A 189 -10.11 -24.00 18.50
N GLN A 190 -9.46 -24.34 17.39
CA GLN A 190 -10.09 -24.55 16.08
C GLN A 190 -10.94 -23.33 15.64
N ILE A 191 -10.54 -22.13 16.06
CA ILE A 191 -11.20 -20.89 15.70
C ILE A 191 -10.51 -20.34 14.44
N ILE A 192 -11.30 -20.11 13.42
CA ILE A 192 -10.88 -19.38 12.23
C ILE A 192 -11.28 -17.91 12.43
N GLY A 193 -10.40 -17.02 12.09
CA GLY A 193 -10.70 -15.60 12.20
C GLY A 193 -10.25 -14.82 10.97
N MET A 194 -10.56 -13.55 11.00
CA MET A 194 -10.09 -12.58 10.03
C MET A 194 -9.89 -11.25 10.74
N ILE A 195 -8.74 -10.62 10.55
CA ILE A 195 -8.56 -9.22 10.86
C ILE A 195 -8.73 -8.41 9.58
N THR A 196 -9.52 -7.35 9.66
CA THR A 196 -9.75 -6.48 8.51
C THR A 196 -9.44 -5.04 8.88
N PHE A 197 -8.78 -4.35 7.95
CA PHE A 197 -8.39 -2.95 8.03
C PHE A 197 -9.15 -2.19 6.97
N GLY A 198 -9.80 -1.09 7.34
CA GLY A 198 -10.50 -0.23 6.41
C GLY A 198 -9.85 1.14 6.30
N SER A 199 -9.79 1.67 5.09
CA SER A 199 -9.33 3.02 4.80
C SER A 199 -10.34 3.77 3.95
N SER A 200 -10.49 5.06 4.22
CA SER A 200 -11.25 6.00 3.39
C SER A 200 -10.53 6.40 2.10
N ASP A 201 -9.23 6.09 1.99
CA ASP A 201 -8.47 6.24 0.75
C ASP A 201 -8.61 4.99 -0.12
N ALA A 202 -9.16 5.16 -1.33
CA ALA A 202 -9.38 4.07 -2.30
C ALA A 202 -8.08 3.41 -2.79
N ASN A 203 -6.94 4.08 -2.64
CA ASN A 203 -5.63 3.62 -3.10
C ASN A 203 -4.72 3.17 -1.94
N PHE A 204 -5.22 3.16 -0.70
CA PHE A 204 -4.41 2.75 0.46
C PHE A 204 -4.09 1.24 0.41
N PHE A 205 -5.09 0.42 0.07
CA PHE A 205 -4.93 -1.03 -0.08
C PHE A 205 -5.15 -1.46 -1.53
N GLU A 206 -4.06 -1.42 -2.31
CA GLU A 206 -4.10 -1.79 -3.73
C GLU A 206 -3.71 -3.26 -3.96
N PRO A 207 -4.40 -3.97 -4.87
CA PRO A 207 -3.95 -5.28 -5.33
C PRO A 207 -2.52 -5.21 -5.89
N GLY A 208 -1.65 -6.10 -5.42
CA GLY A 208 -0.25 -6.15 -5.85
C GLY A 208 0.75 -5.54 -4.87
N GLN A 209 0.31 -4.84 -3.82
CA GLN A 209 1.19 -4.43 -2.73
C GLN A 209 1.71 -5.65 -1.96
N GLY A 210 2.91 -5.52 -1.36
CA GLY A 210 3.50 -6.55 -0.50
C GLY A 210 2.65 -6.81 0.74
N THR A 211 2.36 -8.08 1.02
CA THR A 211 1.45 -8.48 2.12
C THR A 211 2.16 -9.06 3.34
N ASP A 212 3.49 -9.18 3.30
CA ASP A 212 4.25 -9.89 4.34
C ASP A 212 4.22 -9.18 5.69
N LEU A 213 4.19 -7.85 5.69
CA LEU A 213 4.05 -7.05 6.90
C LEU A 213 2.68 -7.25 7.56
N LEU A 214 1.61 -7.33 6.77
CA LEU A 214 0.26 -7.61 7.28
C LEU A 214 0.14 -9.03 7.83
N LYS A 215 0.75 -10.01 7.17
CA LYS A 215 0.83 -11.40 7.67
C LYS A 215 1.56 -11.45 9.01
N PHE A 216 2.69 -10.76 9.12
CA PHE A 216 3.45 -10.71 10.37
C PHE A 216 2.64 -10.08 11.50
N PHE A 217 1.96 -8.97 11.24
CA PHE A 217 1.08 -8.33 12.22
C PHE A 217 -0.07 -9.25 12.63
N ALA A 218 -0.71 -9.92 11.67
CA ALA A 218 -1.78 -10.88 11.92
C ALA A 218 -1.32 -12.05 12.79
N SER A 219 -0.13 -12.60 12.52
CA SER A 219 0.44 -13.67 13.35
C SER A 219 0.73 -13.21 14.79
N ALA A 220 1.12 -11.97 15.00
CA ALA A 220 1.23 -11.41 16.34
C ALA A 220 -0.15 -11.30 17.02
N CYS A 221 -1.19 -10.88 16.29
CA CYS A 221 -2.57 -10.86 16.80
C CYS A 221 -3.08 -12.27 17.14
N GLU A 222 -2.80 -13.27 16.30
CA GLU A 222 -3.13 -14.68 16.57
C GLU A 222 -2.60 -15.12 17.94
N LYS A 223 -1.30 -14.94 18.17
CA LYS A 223 -0.66 -15.33 19.43
C LYS A 223 -1.18 -14.57 20.65
N MET A 224 -1.61 -13.32 20.48
CA MET A 224 -2.23 -12.56 21.56
C MET A 224 -3.66 -13.04 21.82
N LEU A 225 -4.45 -13.30 20.79
CA LEU A 225 -5.82 -13.80 20.92
C LEU A 225 -5.86 -15.21 21.52
N GLU A 226 -5.00 -16.12 21.08
CA GLU A 226 -4.86 -17.47 21.65
C GLU A 226 -4.67 -17.42 23.18
N ARG A 227 -3.95 -16.44 23.68
CA ARG A 227 -3.68 -16.27 25.12
C ARG A 227 -4.92 -15.90 25.93
N TRP A 228 -5.91 -15.27 25.32
CA TRP A 228 -7.07 -14.71 26.03
C TRP A 228 -8.41 -15.37 25.71
N ILE A 229 -8.49 -16.08 24.59
CA ILE A 229 -9.71 -16.76 24.13
C ILE A 229 -9.60 -18.27 24.43
N THR A 230 -8.94 -18.64 25.52
CA THR A 230 -8.80 -20.03 25.97
C THR A 230 -10.01 -20.45 26.78
#